data_a577afbdf2a6722b5e911ac78ec1abc1
#
_entry.id   a577afbdf2a6722b5e911ac78ec1abc1
#
_cell.length_a   1.000
_cell.length_b   1.000
_cell.length_c   1.000
_cell.angle_alpha   90.00
_cell.angle_beta   90.00
_cell.angle_gamma   90.00
#
_symmetry.space_group_name_H-M   'P 1'
#
loop_
_entity.id
_entity.type
_entity.pdbx_description
1 polymer ?
#
loop_
_entity_poly.entity_id
_entity_poly.type
_entity_poly.pdbx_seq_one_letter_code
_entity_poly.pdbx_strand_id
1 'polypeptide(L)'
;MAKQAAKSQDNTTRWIVVAMVLLVIVTGVVFSLFGQNSKETGSISALDGYKLKPAVTSTIDTENGSAITFDNGPVTTIDVWEDPQCPVCKFFEDANGEYLESLIREKKATVRFHVLSFLGDESVRAANASFCAADEGQFLDFHKAIYAVQSQVENSGFWSNDTLVKMGQKIGITSPTFESCVKNGSKVD
;
A
#
# COMPACT_ATOMS: atom_id res chain seq x y z
N MET A 1 -49.77 31.33 -53.74
CA MET A 1 -49.82 29.92 -53.27
C MET A 1 -48.38 29.43 -53.15
N ALA A 2 -47.87 29.44 -51.97
CA ALA A 2 -46.51 28.92 -51.66
C ALA A 2 -46.63 27.46 -51.26
N LYS A 3 -46.05 26.54 -52.06
CA LYS A 3 -45.89 25.14 -51.70
C LYS A 3 -44.81 25.00 -50.69
N GLN A 4 -45.13 24.62 -49.45
CA GLN A 4 -44.17 24.15 -48.48
C GLN A 4 -43.61 22.77 -48.90
N ALA A 5 -42.32 22.76 -49.22
CA ALA A 5 -41.59 21.51 -49.41
C ALA A 5 -41.47 20.75 -48.07
N ALA A 6 -42.10 19.61 -48.01
CA ALA A 6 -41.92 18.69 -46.87
C ALA A 6 -40.46 18.23 -46.84
N LYS A 7 -39.73 18.61 -45.76
CA LYS A 7 -38.36 18.18 -45.49
C LYS A 7 -38.38 16.68 -45.24
N SER A 8 -37.89 15.88 -46.16
CA SER A 8 -37.66 14.44 -45.98
C SER A 8 -36.77 14.29 -44.75
N GLN A 9 -37.31 13.75 -43.69
CA GLN A 9 -36.54 13.47 -42.51
C GLN A 9 -35.59 12.30 -42.85
N ASP A 10 -34.31 12.64 -42.95
CA ASP A 10 -33.27 11.69 -43.36
C ASP A 10 -33.15 10.56 -42.34
N ASN A 11 -33.74 9.40 -42.67
CA ASN A 11 -33.65 8.21 -41.82
C ASN A 11 -32.23 7.78 -41.57
N THR A 12 -31.28 8.12 -42.43
CA THR A 12 -29.86 7.84 -42.29
C THR A 12 -29.27 8.51 -41.03
N THR A 13 -29.58 9.80 -40.82
CA THR A 13 -29.14 10.53 -39.62
C THR A 13 -29.71 9.87 -38.32
N ARG A 14 -30.96 9.42 -38.38
CA ARG A 14 -31.61 8.75 -37.25
C ARG A 14 -30.92 7.41 -36.90
N TRP A 15 -30.58 6.64 -37.93
CA TRP A 15 -29.85 5.36 -37.72
C TRP A 15 -28.41 5.59 -37.26
N ILE A 16 -27.74 6.64 -37.72
CA ILE A 16 -26.39 7.01 -37.24
C ILE A 16 -26.43 7.36 -35.75
N VAL A 17 -27.40 8.15 -35.31
CA VAL A 17 -27.55 8.51 -33.87
C VAL A 17 -27.85 7.28 -33.04
N VAL A 18 -28.74 6.40 -33.47
CA VAL A 18 -29.04 5.16 -32.76
C VAL A 18 -27.80 4.26 -32.66
N ALA A 19 -27.05 4.14 -33.76
CA ALA A 19 -25.81 3.36 -33.78
C ALA A 19 -24.77 3.92 -32.81
N MET A 20 -24.56 5.24 -32.74
CA MET A 20 -23.65 5.89 -31.80
C MET A 20 -24.09 5.69 -30.34
N VAL A 21 -25.36 5.83 -30.04
CA VAL A 21 -25.90 5.60 -28.71
C VAL A 21 -25.70 4.14 -28.29
N LEU A 22 -25.98 3.18 -29.15
CA LEU A 22 -25.74 1.77 -28.88
C LEU A 22 -24.24 1.47 -28.67
N LEU A 23 -23.35 2.08 -29.44
CA LEU A 23 -21.92 1.92 -29.29
C LEU A 23 -21.44 2.45 -27.94
N VAL A 24 -21.92 3.60 -27.49
CA VAL A 24 -21.61 4.16 -26.17
C VAL A 24 -22.13 3.26 -25.04
N ILE A 25 -23.35 2.73 -25.18
CA ILE A 25 -23.91 1.81 -24.19
C ILE A 25 -23.09 0.51 -24.14
N VAL A 26 -22.79 -0.08 -25.30
CA VAL A 26 -22.00 -1.32 -25.37
C VAL A 26 -20.60 -1.11 -24.81
N THR A 27 -19.91 -0.02 -25.18
CA THR A 27 -18.58 0.29 -24.62
C THR A 27 -18.65 0.56 -23.12
N GLY A 28 -19.68 1.26 -22.64
CA GLY A 28 -19.90 1.48 -21.19
C GLY A 28 -20.17 0.18 -20.43
N VAL A 29 -21.00 -0.70 -20.99
CA VAL A 29 -21.27 -2.04 -20.37
C VAL A 29 -20.03 -2.91 -20.42
N VAL A 30 -19.29 -2.96 -21.54
CA VAL A 30 -18.04 -3.72 -21.67
C VAL A 30 -17.02 -3.18 -20.67
N PHE A 31 -16.83 -1.87 -20.58
CA PHE A 31 -15.92 -1.26 -19.62
C PHE A 31 -16.36 -1.54 -18.16
N SER A 32 -17.68 -1.53 -17.88
CA SER A 32 -18.20 -1.88 -16.55
C SER A 32 -18.01 -3.35 -16.20
N LEU A 33 -18.19 -4.27 -17.16
CA LEU A 33 -18.03 -5.70 -16.92
C LEU A 33 -16.57 -6.16 -16.90
N PHE A 34 -15.72 -5.57 -17.71
CA PHE A 34 -14.29 -5.92 -17.77
C PHE A 34 -13.42 -5.03 -16.87
N GLY A 35 -13.82 -3.76 -16.62
CA GLY A 35 -13.12 -2.87 -15.69
C GLY A 35 -13.33 -3.19 -14.22
N GLN A 36 -14.39 -3.93 -13.85
CA GLN A 36 -14.63 -4.35 -12.46
C GLN A 36 -13.81 -5.56 -12.02
N ASN A 37 -13.14 -6.26 -12.94
CA ASN A 37 -12.29 -7.41 -12.59
C ASN A 37 -10.83 -7.04 -12.29
N SER A 38 -10.45 -5.79 -12.36
CA SER A 38 -9.15 -5.30 -11.90
C SER A 38 -9.32 -4.55 -10.58
N LYS A 39 -9.85 -5.22 -9.54
CA LYS A 39 -9.37 -4.89 -8.20
C LYS A 39 -7.91 -5.34 -8.23
N GLU A 40 -7.01 -4.42 -8.51
CA GLU A 40 -5.59 -4.65 -8.25
C GLU A 40 -5.42 -4.76 -6.74
N THR A 41 -5.80 -5.92 -6.20
CA THR A 41 -5.31 -6.35 -4.91
C THR A 41 -3.80 -6.42 -5.05
N GLY A 42 -3.07 -5.80 -4.13
CA GLY A 42 -1.62 -5.86 -4.12
C GLY A 42 -1.11 -7.29 -4.32
N SER A 43 0.07 -7.44 -4.86
CA SER A 43 0.66 -8.76 -5.13
C SER A 43 2.03 -8.88 -4.50
N ILE A 44 2.21 -9.86 -3.63
CA ILE A 44 3.54 -10.15 -3.05
C ILE A 44 4.56 -10.68 -4.07
N SER A 45 4.15 -10.97 -5.32
CA SER A 45 5.08 -11.37 -6.38
C SER A 45 6.07 -10.25 -6.76
N ALA A 46 5.74 -8.98 -6.49
CA ALA A 46 6.68 -7.88 -6.67
C ALA A 46 7.94 -8.00 -5.77
N LEU A 47 7.88 -8.87 -4.74
CA LEU A 47 9.01 -9.16 -3.86
C LEU A 47 9.83 -10.39 -4.32
N ASP A 48 9.59 -10.93 -5.52
CA ASP A 48 10.37 -12.05 -6.04
C ASP A 48 11.84 -11.66 -6.21
N GLY A 49 12.71 -12.42 -5.56
CA GLY A 49 14.15 -12.14 -5.57
C GLY A 49 14.59 -11.03 -4.62
N TYR A 50 13.71 -10.55 -3.72
CA TYR A 50 14.10 -9.62 -2.66
C TYR A 50 15.26 -10.20 -1.85
N LYS A 51 16.22 -9.35 -1.51
CA LYS A 51 17.36 -9.73 -0.66
C LYS A 51 17.32 -8.92 0.61
N LEU A 52 17.10 -9.61 1.73
CA LEU A 52 17.11 -9.02 3.04
C LEU A 52 18.46 -8.34 3.31
N LYS A 53 18.42 -7.11 3.79
CA LYS A 53 19.61 -6.37 4.18
C LYS A 53 20.02 -6.74 5.62
N PRO A 54 21.26 -6.42 6.04
CA PRO A 54 21.66 -6.60 7.43
C PRO A 54 20.69 -5.90 8.39
N ALA A 55 20.31 -6.60 9.44
CA ALA A 55 19.43 -6.08 10.49
C ALA A 55 19.96 -4.77 11.09
N VAL A 56 19.05 -3.86 11.40
CA VAL A 56 19.34 -2.61 12.12
C VAL A 56 18.52 -2.60 13.39
N THR A 57 19.21 -2.47 14.52
CA THR A 57 18.53 -2.43 15.82
C THR A 57 17.67 -1.18 15.93
N SER A 58 16.44 -1.36 16.32
CA SER A 58 15.49 -0.32 16.68
C SER A 58 14.96 -0.56 18.08
N THR A 59 14.37 0.47 18.67
CA THR A 59 13.62 0.39 19.92
C THR A 59 12.17 0.78 19.65
N ILE A 60 11.24 0.18 20.39
CA ILE A 60 9.83 0.61 20.35
C ILE A 60 9.66 1.60 21.51
N ASP A 61 9.43 2.85 21.16
CA ASP A 61 9.18 3.94 22.12
C ASP A 61 7.68 4.07 22.36
N THR A 62 7.20 3.51 23.47
CA THR A 62 5.80 3.55 23.85
C THR A 62 5.39 4.87 24.50
N GLU A 63 6.32 5.69 24.99
CA GLU A 63 6.04 6.97 25.64
C GLU A 63 5.71 8.07 24.63
N ASN A 64 6.29 7.96 23.42
CA ASN A 64 6.09 8.94 22.34
C ASN A 64 5.19 8.40 21.21
N GLY A 65 4.11 7.69 21.55
CA GLY A 65 3.12 7.23 20.59
C GLY A 65 3.52 5.96 19.82
N SER A 66 4.22 5.04 20.50
CA SER A 66 4.59 3.73 19.93
C SER A 66 5.40 3.83 18.65
N ALA A 67 6.44 4.66 18.62
CA ALA A 67 7.33 4.81 17.49
C ALA A 67 8.38 3.69 17.43
N ILE A 68 8.69 3.22 16.22
CA ILE A 68 9.88 2.41 15.95
C ILE A 68 11.04 3.35 15.70
N THR A 69 11.98 3.40 16.67
CA THR A 69 13.05 4.40 16.74
C THR A 69 14.39 3.78 16.39
N PHE A 70 15.06 4.38 15.43
CA PHE A 70 16.47 4.15 15.10
C PHE A 70 17.29 5.29 15.69
N ASP A 71 17.69 5.12 16.94
CA ASP A 71 18.44 6.15 17.68
C ASP A 71 19.91 6.13 17.27
N ASN A 72 20.39 7.25 16.80
CA ASN A 72 21.76 7.48 16.40
C ASN A 72 22.45 8.56 17.28
N GLY A 73 21.90 8.86 18.45
CA GLY A 73 22.45 9.82 19.41
C GLY A 73 22.06 11.28 19.12
N PRO A 74 22.92 12.25 19.51
CA PRO A 74 22.58 13.67 19.46
C PRO A 74 22.72 14.26 18.05
N VAL A 75 21.98 13.70 17.08
CA VAL A 75 21.88 14.15 15.69
C VAL A 75 20.47 14.67 15.42
N THR A 76 20.23 15.16 14.20
CA THR A 76 18.87 15.57 13.80
C THR A 76 17.90 14.41 13.95
N THR A 77 16.73 14.66 14.56
CA THR A 77 15.64 13.71 14.63
C THR A 77 14.63 13.99 13.52
N ILE A 78 14.19 12.93 12.87
CA ILE A 78 13.16 12.95 11.83
C ILE A 78 12.02 12.06 12.32
N ASP A 79 10.82 12.62 12.43
CA ASP A 79 9.60 11.88 12.73
C ASP A 79 8.82 11.63 11.43
N VAL A 80 8.51 10.38 11.15
CA VAL A 80 7.75 9.94 9.99
C VAL A 80 6.42 9.36 10.48
N TRP A 81 5.30 9.95 10.05
CA TRP A 81 3.94 9.56 10.44
C TRP A 81 3.22 9.00 9.23
N GLU A 82 2.91 7.71 9.25
CA GLU A 82 2.39 7.04 8.07
C GLU A 82 1.51 5.84 8.40
N ASP A 83 0.52 5.60 7.54
CA ASP A 83 -0.35 4.43 7.59
C ASP A 83 0.00 3.49 6.42
N PRO A 84 0.15 2.16 6.66
CA PRO A 84 0.50 1.18 5.63
C PRO A 84 -0.45 1.13 4.43
N GLN A 85 -1.69 1.59 4.56
CA GLN A 85 -2.66 1.65 3.46
C GLN A 85 -2.70 3.01 2.75
N CYS A 86 -2.05 4.05 3.30
CA CYS A 86 -2.15 5.40 2.77
C CYS A 86 -1.40 5.56 1.43
N PRO A 87 -2.09 5.93 0.33
CA PRO A 87 -1.44 6.09 -0.98
C PRO A 87 -0.43 7.24 -1.03
N VAL A 88 -0.67 8.29 -0.24
CA VAL A 88 0.26 9.44 -0.14
C VAL A 88 1.53 9.03 0.60
N CYS A 89 1.41 8.18 1.63
CA CYS A 89 2.56 7.62 2.34
C CYS A 89 3.40 6.74 1.39
N LYS A 90 2.75 5.91 0.57
CA LYS A 90 3.46 5.16 -0.47
C LYS A 90 4.24 6.08 -1.41
N PHE A 91 3.62 7.15 -1.90
CA PHE A 91 4.30 8.11 -2.77
C PHE A 91 5.51 8.75 -2.07
N PHE A 92 5.39 9.07 -0.78
CA PHE A 92 6.50 9.59 0.02
C PHE A 92 7.62 8.56 0.15
N GLU A 93 7.29 7.30 0.47
CA GLU A 93 8.26 6.22 0.62
C GLU A 93 8.95 5.85 -0.69
N ASP A 94 8.22 5.81 -1.80
CA ASP A 94 8.81 5.58 -3.13
C ASP A 94 9.84 6.66 -3.49
N ALA A 95 9.66 7.90 -3.02
CA ALA A 95 10.56 9.02 -3.30
C ALA A 95 11.71 9.17 -2.28
N ASN A 96 11.49 8.85 -1.01
CA ASN A 96 12.39 9.21 0.08
C ASN A 96 12.87 8.02 0.94
N GLY A 97 12.22 6.86 0.86
CA GLY A 97 12.48 5.74 1.76
C GLY A 97 13.94 5.26 1.72
N GLU A 98 14.57 5.21 0.54
CA GLU A 98 16.00 4.85 0.44
C GLU A 98 16.92 5.90 1.06
N TYR A 99 16.55 7.17 0.98
CA TYR A 99 17.32 8.25 1.60
C TYR A 99 17.20 8.18 3.13
N LEU A 100 16.00 7.98 3.67
CA LEU A 100 15.79 7.79 5.12
C LEU A 100 16.58 6.58 5.63
N GLU A 101 16.50 5.44 4.94
CA GLU A 101 17.29 4.27 5.28
C GLU A 101 18.80 4.57 5.29
N SER A 102 19.31 5.33 4.33
CA SER A 102 20.72 5.72 4.29
C SER A 102 21.12 6.56 5.51
N LEU A 103 20.29 7.52 5.91
CA LEU A 103 20.52 8.34 7.10
C LEU A 103 20.62 7.51 8.38
N ILE A 104 19.76 6.46 8.50
CA ILE A 104 19.79 5.52 9.61
C ILE A 104 21.08 4.72 9.61
N ARG A 105 21.40 4.06 8.50
CA ARG A 105 22.56 3.16 8.39
C ARG A 105 23.90 3.89 8.51
N GLU A 106 23.96 5.13 8.02
CA GLU A 106 25.15 5.99 8.10
C GLU A 106 25.21 6.80 9.42
N LYS A 107 24.25 6.60 10.32
CA LYS A 107 24.14 7.28 11.62
C LYS A 107 24.12 8.82 11.50
N LYS A 108 23.47 9.34 10.45
CA LYS A 108 23.35 10.77 10.18
C LYS A 108 22.11 11.42 10.79
N ALA A 109 21.08 10.63 11.07
CA ALA A 109 19.86 11.08 11.74
C ALA A 109 19.33 9.98 12.67
N THR A 110 18.64 10.39 13.73
CA THR A 110 17.69 9.55 14.45
C THR A 110 16.38 9.60 13.69
N VAL A 111 15.81 8.43 13.34
CA VAL A 111 14.52 8.37 12.63
C VAL A 111 13.52 7.60 13.47
N ARG A 112 12.34 8.18 13.65
CA ARG A 112 11.22 7.59 14.37
C ARG A 112 10.05 7.38 13.41
N PHE A 113 9.65 6.13 13.22
CA PHE A 113 8.49 5.77 12.42
C PHE A 113 7.28 5.56 13.33
N HIS A 114 6.31 6.45 13.22
CA HIS A 114 5.02 6.38 13.88
C HIS A 114 4.05 5.65 12.93
N VAL A 115 3.95 4.34 13.09
CA VAL A 115 3.10 3.51 12.24
C VAL A 115 1.65 3.67 12.69
N LEU A 116 0.89 4.44 11.93
CA LEU A 116 -0.52 4.73 12.19
C LEU A 116 -1.43 3.60 11.69
N SER A 117 -2.68 3.58 12.16
CA SER A 117 -3.64 2.54 11.82
C SER A 117 -5.07 3.07 11.68
N PHE A 118 -5.21 4.30 11.13
CA PHE A 118 -6.50 4.98 11.07
C PHE A 118 -7.35 4.65 9.82
N LEU A 119 -6.79 3.96 8.82
CA LEU A 119 -7.50 3.60 7.60
C LEU A 119 -8.26 2.26 7.69
N GLY A 120 -8.41 1.71 8.90
CA GLY A 120 -9.24 0.54 9.17
C GLY A 120 -8.46 -0.70 9.60
N ASP A 121 -9.16 -1.84 9.69
CA ASP A 121 -8.63 -3.07 10.28
C ASP A 121 -7.38 -3.63 9.56
N GLU A 122 -7.26 -3.38 8.28
CA GLU A 122 -6.06 -3.79 7.54
C GLU A 122 -4.84 -2.97 7.94
N SER A 123 -4.99 -1.68 8.22
CA SER A 123 -3.92 -0.84 8.76
C SER A 123 -3.48 -1.33 10.14
N VAL A 124 -4.42 -1.72 11.01
CA VAL A 124 -4.12 -2.30 12.33
C VAL A 124 -3.27 -3.56 12.20
N ARG A 125 -3.67 -4.47 11.30
CA ARG A 125 -2.88 -5.70 11.05
C ARG A 125 -1.50 -5.43 10.48
N ALA A 126 -1.40 -4.51 9.52
CA ALA A 126 -0.13 -4.14 8.90
C ALA A 126 0.79 -3.41 9.89
N ALA A 127 0.26 -2.54 10.74
CA ALA A 127 1.00 -1.90 11.83
C ALA A 127 1.52 -2.94 12.82
N ASN A 128 0.67 -3.87 13.28
CA ASN A 128 1.11 -4.98 14.12
C ASN A 128 2.29 -5.75 13.51
N ALA A 129 2.18 -6.13 12.23
CA ALA A 129 3.23 -6.87 11.53
C ALA A 129 4.53 -6.05 11.42
N SER A 130 4.44 -4.73 11.26
CA SER A 130 5.60 -3.83 11.24
C SER A 130 6.33 -3.82 12.58
N PHE A 131 5.61 -3.76 13.70
CA PHE A 131 6.21 -3.88 15.04
C PHE A 131 6.80 -5.28 15.28
N CYS A 132 6.16 -6.35 14.79
CA CYS A 132 6.72 -7.70 14.86
C CYS A 132 8.04 -7.81 14.08
N ALA A 133 8.13 -7.17 12.91
CA ALA A 133 9.37 -7.12 12.13
C ALA A 133 10.46 -6.27 12.81
N ALA A 134 10.07 -5.24 13.57
CA ALA A 134 11.00 -4.46 14.38
C ALA A 134 11.67 -5.29 15.48
N ASP A 135 10.93 -6.18 16.15
CA ASP A 135 11.50 -7.12 17.15
C ASP A 135 12.54 -8.05 16.53
N GLU A 136 12.41 -8.39 15.25
CA GLU A 136 13.40 -9.19 14.51
C GLU A 136 14.57 -8.34 13.94
N GLY A 137 14.58 -7.02 14.19
CA GLY A 137 15.54 -6.08 13.62
C GLY A 137 15.38 -5.87 12.11
N GLN A 138 14.22 -6.24 11.54
CA GLN A 138 13.97 -6.25 10.11
C GLN A 138 12.88 -5.23 9.68
N PHE A 139 12.60 -4.23 10.51
CA PHE A 139 11.59 -3.24 10.23
C PHE A 139 11.80 -2.56 8.88
N LEU A 140 13.02 -2.09 8.57
CA LEU A 140 13.29 -1.31 7.34
C LEU A 140 12.94 -2.10 6.07
N ASP A 141 13.33 -3.39 6.02
CA ASP A 141 13.04 -4.23 4.87
C ASP A 141 11.54 -4.58 4.79
N PHE A 142 10.91 -4.82 5.95
CA PHE A 142 9.47 -5.10 6.00
C PHE A 142 8.64 -3.88 5.62
N HIS A 143 9.01 -2.71 6.11
CA HIS A 143 8.40 -1.43 5.80
C HIS A 143 8.47 -1.11 4.28
N LYS A 144 9.65 -1.25 3.70
CA LYS A 144 9.84 -1.12 2.24
C LYS A 144 8.97 -2.11 1.47
N ALA A 145 8.86 -3.35 1.94
CA ALA A 145 8.04 -4.38 1.31
C ALA A 145 6.55 -4.04 1.37
N ILE A 146 6.04 -3.52 2.50
CA ILE A 146 4.64 -3.08 2.64
C ILE A 146 4.29 -2.09 1.52
N TYR A 147 5.06 -1.02 1.37
CA TYR A 147 4.77 0.01 0.37
C TYR A 147 5.02 -0.47 -1.06
N ALA A 148 6.00 -1.36 -1.29
CA ALA A 148 6.24 -1.93 -2.61
C ALA A 148 5.05 -2.74 -3.14
N VAL A 149 4.30 -3.42 -2.26
CA VAL A 149 3.16 -4.28 -2.63
C VAL A 149 1.81 -3.71 -2.18
N GLN A 150 1.75 -2.47 -1.72
CA GLN A 150 0.53 -1.84 -1.25
C GLN A 150 -0.60 -1.96 -2.28
N SER A 151 -1.78 -2.38 -1.81
CA SER A 151 -2.99 -2.40 -2.63
C SER A 151 -3.40 -0.98 -3.01
N GLN A 152 -3.89 -0.78 -4.24
CA GLN A 152 -4.46 0.50 -4.68
C GLN A 152 -5.82 0.80 -4.02
N VAL A 153 -6.42 -0.21 -3.40
CA VAL A 153 -7.72 -0.10 -2.73
C VAL A 153 -7.55 -0.39 -1.25
N GLU A 154 -7.88 0.58 -0.42
CA GLU A 154 -7.92 0.44 1.04
C GLU A 154 -8.97 -0.60 1.46
N ASN A 155 -8.68 -1.36 2.50
CA ASN A 155 -9.55 -2.40 3.05
C ASN A 155 -10.04 -3.40 1.97
N SER A 156 -9.16 -3.76 1.05
CA SER A 156 -9.43 -4.69 -0.06
C SER A 156 -9.44 -6.16 0.36
N GLY A 157 -9.06 -6.48 1.59
CA GLY A 157 -8.79 -7.84 2.09
C GLY A 157 -7.33 -8.27 1.88
N PHE A 158 -6.48 -7.42 1.31
CA PHE A 158 -5.09 -7.78 1.00
C PHE A 158 -4.24 -7.99 2.25
N TRP A 159 -4.31 -7.07 3.22
CA TRP A 159 -3.55 -7.14 4.47
C TRP A 159 -4.19 -8.08 5.50
N SER A 160 -4.39 -9.35 5.11
CA SER A 160 -4.68 -10.41 6.08
C SER A 160 -3.40 -10.81 6.84
N ASN A 161 -3.54 -11.37 8.06
CA ASN A 161 -2.39 -11.89 8.80
C ASN A 161 -1.59 -12.91 7.98
N ASP A 162 -2.28 -13.78 7.21
CA ASP A 162 -1.62 -14.76 6.36
C ASP A 162 -0.80 -14.10 5.22
N THR A 163 -1.32 -13.03 4.61
CA THR A 163 -0.58 -12.28 3.59
C THR A 163 0.65 -11.61 4.19
N LEU A 164 0.52 -11.00 5.36
CA LEU A 164 1.61 -10.33 6.06
C LEU A 164 2.71 -11.32 6.49
N VAL A 165 2.34 -12.51 6.97
CA VAL A 165 3.30 -13.59 7.26
C VAL A 165 4.01 -14.04 5.99
N LYS A 166 3.26 -14.31 4.91
CA LYS A 166 3.84 -14.70 3.61
C LYS A 166 4.77 -13.63 3.04
N MET A 167 4.42 -12.35 3.21
CA MET A 167 5.27 -11.23 2.81
C MET A 167 6.57 -11.22 3.59
N GLY A 168 6.52 -11.37 4.91
CA GLY A 168 7.72 -11.51 5.75
C GLY A 168 8.60 -12.67 5.29
N GLN A 169 8.02 -13.86 5.09
CA GLN A 169 8.73 -15.04 4.59
C GLN A 169 9.37 -14.79 3.21
N LYS A 170 8.66 -14.09 2.34
CA LYS A 170 9.10 -13.76 0.98
C LYS A 170 10.36 -12.90 0.97
N ILE A 171 10.48 -11.97 1.90
CA ILE A 171 11.68 -11.13 2.07
C ILE A 171 12.75 -11.76 2.96
N GLY A 172 12.49 -12.91 3.58
CA GLY A 172 13.46 -13.67 4.36
C GLY A 172 13.26 -13.66 5.88
N ILE A 173 12.17 -13.06 6.39
CA ILE A 173 11.81 -13.16 7.83
C ILE A 173 11.06 -14.47 8.04
N THR A 174 11.76 -15.52 8.47
CA THR A 174 11.21 -16.88 8.59
C THR A 174 11.09 -17.36 10.04
N SER A 175 11.26 -16.47 11.00
CA SER A 175 11.20 -16.78 12.42
C SER A 175 9.78 -17.20 12.84
N PRO A 176 9.61 -18.30 13.60
CA PRO A 176 8.32 -18.65 14.18
C PRO A 176 7.79 -17.59 15.14
N THR A 177 8.66 -16.80 15.75
CA THR A 177 8.32 -15.69 16.64
C THR A 177 7.59 -14.59 15.85
N PHE A 178 8.13 -14.22 14.70
CA PHE A 178 7.48 -13.26 13.80
C PHE A 178 6.09 -13.75 13.37
N GLU A 179 5.98 -14.99 12.90
CA GLU A 179 4.71 -15.56 12.48
C GLU A 179 3.67 -15.54 13.61
N SER A 180 4.06 -15.99 14.81
CA SER A 180 3.20 -15.99 15.98
C SER A 180 2.76 -14.58 16.38
N CYS A 181 3.70 -13.63 16.39
CA CYS A 181 3.44 -12.22 16.70
C CYS A 181 2.38 -11.62 15.75
N VAL A 182 2.56 -11.81 14.43
CA VAL A 182 1.62 -11.31 13.41
C VAL A 182 0.24 -11.93 13.58
N LYS A 183 0.16 -13.25 13.76
CA LYS A 183 -1.12 -13.97 13.87
C LYS A 183 -1.91 -13.62 15.12
N ASN A 184 -1.23 -13.36 16.23
CA ASN A 184 -1.85 -13.08 17.52
C ASN A 184 -2.18 -11.60 17.74
N GLY A 185 -1.75 -10.70 16.87
CA GLY A 185 -1.97 -9.26 17.06
C GLY A 185 -1.23 -8.70 18.28
N SER A 186 -0.05 -9.23 18.61
CA SER A 186 0.61 -9.03 19.93
C SER A 186 1.13 -7.61 20.18
N LYS A 187 1.08 -6.72 19.20
CA LYS A 187 1.67 -5.37 19.26
C LYS A 187 0.64 -4.23 19.16
N VAL A 188 -0.59 -4.55 18.89
CA VAL A 188 -1.68 -3.59 18.80
C VAL A 188 -2.79 -4.02 19.75
N ASP A 189 -3.15 -3.16 20.70
CA ASP A 189 -4.27 -3.31 21.63
C ASP A 189 -5.49 -2.51 21.15
#